data_e33c28976e6e0accc7f4ab59132de92a
#
_entry.id   e33c28976e6e0accc7f4ab59132de92a
#
_cell.length_a   1.000
_cell.length_b   1.000
_cell.length_c   1.000
_cell.angle_alpha   90.00
_cell.angle_beta   90.00
_cell.angle_gamma   90.00
#
_symmetry.space_group_name_H-M   'P 1'
#
loop_
_entity.id
_entity.type
_entity.pdbx_description
1 polymer ?
#
loop_
_entity_poly.entity_id
_entity_poly.type
_entity_poly.pdbx_seq_one_letter_code
_entity_poly.pdbx_strand_id
1 'polypeptide(L)'
;MNALFERLGGVLPVADEVAFNVFSALTGTLTAHYSYLATLTSWAADQGMAPGDADRYVRGLFQGVGRALSDETRSLHQLAADHETPGGNNERVRTTWFGTDNSDALHKALDDLLTHLNRPG
;
A
#
# COMPACT_ATOMS: atom_id res chain seq x y z
N MET A 1 19.79 5.88 -7.74
CA MET A 1 18.99 4.64 -7.65
C MET A 1 19.16 3.91 -6.34
N ASN A 2 20.40 3.71 -5.90
CA ASN A 2 20.62 2.99 -4.63
C ASN A 2 19.95 3.66 -3.44
N ALA A 3 20.04 4.98 -3.35
CA ALA A 3 19.41 5.70 -2.24
C ALA A 3 17.89 5.50 -2.20
N LEU A 4 17.25 5.41 -3.37
CA LEU A 4 15.81 5.16 -3.43
C LEU A 4 15.48 3.76 -2.91
N PHE A 5 16.23 2.76 -3.33
CA PHE A 5 16.01 1.39 -2.87
C PHE A 5 16.29 1.23 -1.38
N GLU A 6 17.32 1.90 -0.87
CA GLU A 6 17.63 1.89 0.55
C GLU A 6 16.48 2.48 1.38
N ARG A 7 15.86 3.54 0.89
CA ARG A 7 14.74 4.17 1.58
C ARG A 7 13.48 3.33 1.55
N LEU A 8 13.36 2.44 0.57
CA LEU A 8 12.15 1.63 0.36
C LEU A 8 12.21 0.26 1.01
N GLY A 9 13.27 -0.10 1.65
CA GLY A 9 13.30 -1.40 2.31
C GLY A 9 14.69 -1.96 2.52
N GLY A 10 15.69 -1.10 2.53
CA GLY A 10 17.05 -1.52 2.67
C GLY A 10 17.70 -1.88 1.34
N VAL A 11 18.92 -2.32 1.40
CA VAL A 11 19.69 -2.63 0.21
C VAL A 11 19.35 -4.03 -0.25
N LEU A 12 18.65 -4.13 -1.38
CA LEU A 12 18.40 -5.41 -2.03
C LEU A 12 19.24 -5.43 -3.31
N PRO A 13 20.09 -6.44 -3.48
CA PRO A 13 20.84 -6.52 -4.72
C PRO A 13 19.90 -6.75 -5.90
N VAL A 14 20.02 -5.90 -6.90
CA VAL A 14 19.27 -6.08 -8.14
C VAL A 14 20.18 -6.86 -9.07
N ALA A 15 19.97 -8.17 -9.10
CA ALA A 15 20.85 -9.08 -9.82
C ALA A 15 20.67 -9.01 -11.33
N ASP A 16 19.47 -8.64 -11.79
CA ASP A 16 19.18 -8.64 -13.20
C ASP A 16 18.05 -7.66 -13.53
N GLU A 17 17.81 -7.50 -14.83
CA GLU A 17 16.80 -6.58 -15.34
C GLU A 17 15.38 -6.97 -14.95
N VAL A 18 15.12 -8.27 -14.83
CA VAL A 18 13.80 -8.77 -14.43
C VAL A 18 13.48 -8.30 -13.00
N ALA A 19 14.43 -8.48 -12.08
CA ALA A 19 14.25 -8.03 -10.70
C ALA A 19 14.06 -6.52 -10.62
N PHE A 20 14.83 -5.76 -11.41
CA PHE A 20 14.68 -4.29 -11.47
C PHE A 20 13.28 -3.90 -11.93
N ASN A 21 12.75 -4.59 -12.95
CA ASN A 21 11.41 -4.29 -13.46
C ASN A 21 10.32 -4.62 -12.43
N VAL A 22 10.51 -5.67 -11.64
CA VAL A 22 9.58 -5.98 -10.55
C VAL A 22 9.58 -4.85 -9.51
N PHE A 23 10.76 -4.37 -9.09
CA PHE A 23 10.84 -3.24 -8.18
C PHE A 23 10.18 -1.99 -8.76
N SER A 24 10.39 -1.72 -10.04
CA SER A 24 9.77 -0.58 -10.70
C SER A 24 8.24 -0.68 -10.70
N ALA A 25 7.71 -1.88 -10.94
CA ALA A 25 6.26 -2.09 -10.89
C ALA A 25 5.72 -1.83 -9.50
N LEU A 26 6.42 -2.29 -8.46
CA LEU A 26 5.99 -2.05 -7.08
C LEU A 26 5.95 -0.56 -6.75
N THR A 27 6.93 0.22 -7.20
CA THR A 27 6.92 1.67 -6.96
C THR A 27 5.79 2.37 -7.70
N GLY A 28 5.23 1.74 -8.73
CA GLY A 28 4.07 2.28 -9.45
C GLY A 28 2.81 2.35 -8.63
N THR A 29 2.78 1.73 -7.45
CA THR A 29 1.62 1.77 -6.56
C THR A 29 1.60 2.97 -5.63
N LEU A 30 2.64 3.81 -5.62
CA LEU A 30 2.73 4.90 -4.64
C LEU A 30 1.64 5.95 -4.82
N THR A 31 1.34 6.34 -6.05
CA THR A 31 0.25 7.30 -6.30
C THR A 31 -1.08 6.74 -5.83
N ALA A 32 -1.34 5.47 -6.08
CA ALA A 32 -2.57 4.82 -5.62
C ALA A 32 -2.67 4.84 -4.10
N HIS A 33 -1.54 4.64 -3.41
CA HIS A 33 -1.51 4.70 -1.95
C HIS A 33 -1.91 6.09 -1.44
N TYR A 34 -1.30 7.15 -2.00
CA TYR A 34 -1.66 8.51 -1.61
C TYR A 34 -3.10 8.86 -1.97
N SER A 35 -3.58 8.39 -3.12
CA SER A 35 -4.97 8.59 -3.53
C SER A 35 -5.94 7.90 -2.57
N TYR A 36 -5.58 6.72 -2.07
CA TYR A 36 -6.34 6.03 -1.05
C TYR A 36 -6.45 6.90 0.21
N LEU A 37 -5.34 7.45 0.70
CA LEU A 37 -5.35 8.30 1.89
C LEU A 37 -6.18 9.57 1.65
N ALA A 38 -6.05 10.18 0.48
CA ALA A 38 -6.83 11.37 0.12
C ALA A 38 -8.34 11.06 0.10
N THR A 39 -8.71 9.88 -0.39
CA THR A 39 -10.10 9.45 -0.42
C THR A 39 -10.67 9.31 1.00
N LEU A 40 -9.88 8.74 1.92
CA LEU A 40 -10.29 8.63 3.32
C LEU A 40 -10.52 10.01 3.94
N THR A 41 -9.62 10.94 3.67
CA THR A 41 -9.71 12.31 4.18
C THR A 41 -10.96 13.02 3.67
N SER A 42 -11.22 12.90 2.37
CA SER A 42 -12.41 13.51 1.75
C SER A 42 -13.70 12.91 2.31
N TRP A 43 -13.72 11.60 2.48
CA TRP A 43 -14.88 10.92 3.05
C TRP A 43 -15.17 11.42 4.47
N ALA A 44 -14.13 11.54 5.29
CA ALA A 44 -14.28 12.02 6.67
C ALA A 44 -14.82 13.45 6.70
N ALA A 45 -14.35 14.31 5.81
CA ALA A 45 -14.86 15.67 5.69
C ALA A 45 -16.32 15.69 5.29
N ASP A 46 -16.72 14.81 4.38
CA ASP A 46 -18.13 14.68 3.97
C ASP A 46 -19.02 14.24 5.13
N GLN A 47 -18.46 13.55 6.13
CA GLN A 47 -19.19 13.14 7.30
C GLN A 47 -19.26 14.23 8.38
N GLY A 48 -18.71 15.41 8.12
CA GLY A 48 -18.77 16.55 9.02
C GLY A 48 -17.50 16.87 9.77
N MET A 49 -16.43 16.09 9.59
CA MET A 49 -15.15 16.40 10.22
C MET A 49 -14.50 17.60 9.53
N ALA A 50 -13.91 18.53 10.29
CA ALA A 50 -13.20 19.64 9.70
C ALA A 50 -12.07 19.11 8.79
N PRO A 51 -11.94 19.62 7.55
CA PRO A 51 -10.96 19.07 6.60
C PRO A 51 -9.52 19.03 7.12
N GLY A 52 -9.08 20.05 7.86
CA GLY A 52 -7.73 20.05 8.43
C GLY A 52 -7.54 18.98 9.50
N ASP A 53 -8.57 18.72 10.28
CA ASP A 53 -8.54 17.66 11.29
C ASP A 53 -8.54 16.29 10.65
N ALA A 54 -9.35 16.11 9.61
CA ALA A 54 -9.39 14.86 8.86
C ALA A 54 -8.02 14.55 8.25
N ASP A 55 -7.38 15.53 7.64
CA ASP A 55 -6.07 15.39 7.05
C ASP A 55 -5.03 14.95 8.09
N ARG A 56 -4.98 15.66 9.22
CA ARG A 56 -4.02 15.33 10.29
C ARG A 56 -4.26 13.96 10.88
N TYR A 57 -5.52 13.60 11.09
CA TYR A 57 -5.86 12.31 11.68
C TYR A 57 -5.45 11.16 10.77
N VAL A 58 -5.79 11.25 9.48
CA VAL A 58 -5.45 10.21 8.51
C VAL A 58 -3.93 10.05 8.40
N ARG A 59 -3.20 11.16 8.30
CA ARG A 59 -1.74 11.10 8.23
C ARG A 59 -1.15 10.42 9.46
N GLY A 60 -1.60 10.82 10.65
CA GLY A 60 -1.10 10.25 11.91
C GLY A 60 -1.40 8.76 12.03
N LEU A 61 -2.59 8.35 11.62
CA LEU A 61 -3.01 6.95 11.66
C LEU A 61 -2.07 6.07 10.83
N PHE A 62 -1.79 6.49 9.61
CA PHE A 62 -0.98 5.69 8.70
C PHE A 62 0.52 5.83 8.94
N GLN A 63 0.97 6.91 9.59
CA GLN A 63 2.34 6.97 10.09
C GLN A 63 2.57 5.91 11.18
N GLY A 64 1.57 5.72 12.07
CA GLY A 64 1.64 4.67 13.08
C GLY A 64 1.70 3.28 12.47
N VAL A 65 0.87 3.03 11.47
CA VAL A 65 0.89 1.77 10.73
C VAL A 65 2.25 1.57 10.04
N GLY A 66 2.79 2.64 9.44
CA GLY A 66 4.09 2.57 8.77
C GLY A 66 5.22 2.14 9.70
N ARG A 67 5.17 2.56 10.96
CA ARG A 67 6.19 2.14 11.95
C ARG A 67 6.16 0.65 12.23
N ALA A 68 4.98 0.03 12.15
CA ALA A 68 4.86 -1.41 12.35
C ALA A 68 5.58 -2.21 11.27
N LEU A 69 5.77 -1.63 10.10
CA LEU A 69 6.51 -2.28 9.01
C LEU A 69 7.99 -2.51 9.34
N SER A 70 8.50 -1.84 10.37
CA SER A 70 9.89 -2.05 10.82
C SER A 70 10.08 -3.38 11.53
N ASP A 71 9.00 -4.01 11.99
CA ASP A 71 9.08 -5.30 12.66
C ASP A 71 9.03 -6.43 11.63
N GLU A 72 10.18 -6.82 11.13
CA GLU A 72 10.30 -7.85 10.10
C GLU A 72 10.06 -9.27 10.63
N THR A 73 9.90 -9.42 11.95
CA THR A 73 9.58 -10.73 12.54
C THR A 73 8.12 -11.12 12.29
N ARG A 74 7.29 -10.15 11.89
CA ARG A 74 5.88 -10.37 11.63
C ARG A 74 5.62 -10.22 10.13
N SER A 75 4.96 -11.20 9.51
CA SER A 75 4.58 -11.10 8.11
C SER A 75 3.53 -10.01 7.90
N LEU A 76 3.41 -9.52 6.67
CA LEU A 76 2.37 -8.54 6.36
C LEU A 76 0.97 -9.12 6.60
N HIS A 77 0.77 -10.40 6.31
CA HIS A 77 -0.50 -11.08 6.62
C HIS A 77 -0.77 -11.09 8.12
N GLN A 78 0.26 -11.31 8.93
CA GLN A 78 0.15 -11.30 10.39
C GLN A 78 -0.22 -9.90 10.91
N LEU A 79 0.44 -8.87 10.37
CA LEU A 79 0.13 -7.49 10.73
C LEU A 79 -1.33 -7.16 10.40
N ALA A 80 -1.81 -7.60 9.25
CA ALA A 80 -3.22 -7.40 8.89
C ALA A 80 -4.16 -8.11 9.87
N ALA A 81 -3.86 -9.38 10.18
CA ALA A 81 -4.70 -10.16 11.10
C ALA A 81 -4.74 -9.56 12.50
N ASP A 82 -3.62 -9.00 12.96
CA ASP A 82 -3.54 -8.40 14.29
C ASP A 82 -4.44 -7.18 14.47
N HIS A 83 -4.81 -6.53 13.37
CA HIS A 83 -5.70 -5.37 13.40
C HIS A 83 -7.18 -5.74 13.34
N GLU A 84 -7.49 -7.02 13.13
CA GLU A 84 -8.89 -7.46 13.00
C GLU A 84 -9.38 -8.13 14.28
N THR A 85 -10.58 -7.71 14.71
CA THR A 85 -11.36 -8.49 15.67
C THR A 85 -12.60 -9.01 14.94
N PRO A 86 -13.07 -10.23 15.26
CA PRO A 86 -14.27 -10.76 14.59
C PRO A 86 -15.45 -9.78 14.71
N GLY A 87 -16.05 -9.45 13.57
CA GLY A 87 -17.14 -8.48 13.49
C GLY A 87 -16.73 -7.04 13.67
N GLY A 88 -15.43 -6.75 13.78
CA GLY A 88 -14.93 -5.38 13.97
C GLY A 88 -14.83 -4.59 12.69
N ASN A 89 -14.41 -3.31 12.84
CA ASN A 89 -14.38 -2.37 11.75
C ASN A 89 -13.40 -2.77 10.63
N ASN A 90 -12.22 -3.24 11.01
CA ASN A 90 -11.21 -3.61 10.00
C ASN A 90 -11.66 -4.81 9.18
N GLU A 91 -12.28 -5.80 9.81
CA GLU A 91 -12.81 -6.94 9.09
C GLU A 91 -13.91 -6.52 8.13
N ARG A 92 -14.82 -5.63 8.56
CA ARG A 92 -15.91 -5.15 7.71
C ARG A 92 -15.41 -4.45 6.47
N VAL A 93 -14.46 -3.54 6.61
CA VAL A 93 -13.90 -2.82 5.46
C VAL A 93 -13.17 -3.78 4.54
N ARG A 94 -12.37 -4.69 5.09
CA ARG A 94 -11.63 -5.65 4.27
C ARG A 94 -12.58 -6.52 3.45
N THR A 95 -13.61 -7.07 4.07
CA THR A 95 -14.51 -7.99 3.38
C THR A 95 -15.44 -7.29 2.39
N THR A 96 -15.76 -6.02 2.61
CA THR A 96 -16.63 -5.28 1.70
C THR A 96 -15.85 -4.56 0.59
N TRP A 97 -14.58 -4.25 0.82
CA TRP A 97 -13.80 -3.49 -0.15
C TRP A 97 -12.58 -4.25 -0.67
N PHE A 98 -11.69 -4.73 0.21
CA PHE A 98 -10.45 -5.37 -0.21
C PHE A 98 -10.60 -6.89 -0.16
N GLY A 99 -11.56 -7.39 -0.95
CA GLY A 99 -11.76 -8.82 -1.12
C GLY A 99 -10.98 -9.34 -2.33
N THR A 100 -11.33 -10.56 -2.75
CA THR A 100 -10.65 -11.24 -3.85
C THR A 100 -10.67 -10.42 -5.15
N ASP A 101 -11.80 -9.77 -5.44
CA ASP A 101 -11.93 -8.98 -6.68
C ASP A 101 -10.94 -7.84 -6.74
N ASN A 102 -10.71 -7.14 -5.63
CA ASN A 102 -9.74 -6.04 -5.58
C ASN A 102 -8.31 -6.55 -5.68
N SER A 103 -8.02 -7.66 -5.00
CA SER A 103 -6.71 -8.28 -5.07
C SER A 103 -6.41 -8.74 -6.49
N ASP A 104 -7.38 -9.34 -7.17
CA ASP A 104 -7.22 -9.79 -8.56
C ASP A 104 -7.02 -8.59 -9.50
N ALA A 105 -7.75 -7.49 -9.29
CA ALA A 105 -7.59 -6.28 -10.10
C ALA A 105 -6.19 -5.70 -9.93
N LEU A 106 -5.67 -5.70 -8.70
CA LEU A 106 -4.32 -5.23 -8.43
C LEU A 106 -3.28 -6.11 -9.12
N HIS A 107 -3.42 -7.44 -9.01
CA HIS A 107 -2.54 -8.38 -9.70
C HIS A 107 -2.53 -8.12 -11.20
N LYS A 108 -3.70 -7.94 -11.78
CA LYS A 108 -3.81 -7.67 -13.22
C LYS A 108 -3.10 -6.37 -13.60
N ALA A 109 -3.30 -5.32 -12.81
CA ALA A 109 -2.65 -4.03 -13.07
C ALA A 109 -1.13 -4.16 -13.01
N LEU A 110 -0.61 -4.88 -12.02
CA LEU A 110 0.82 -5.11 -11.88
C LEU A 110 1.38 -5.98 -13.00
N ASP A 111 0.64 -7.01 -13.39
CA ASP A 111 1.04 -7.88 -14.51
C ASP A 111 1.10 -7.10 -15.82
N ASP A 112 0.11 -6.26 -16.08
CA ASP A 112 0.07 -5.43 -17.27
C ASP A 112 1.25 -4.43 -17.29
N LEU A 113 1.54 -3.83 -16.15
CA LEU A 113 2.66 -2.91 -16.02
C LEU A 113 3.99 -3.64 -16.24
N LEU A 114 4.15 -4.81 -15.62
CA LEU A 114 5.38 -5.58 -15.76
C LEU A 114 5.60 -6.00 -17.23
N THR A 115 4.54 -6.40 -17.92
CA THR A 115 4.61 -6.70 -19.34
C THR A 115 5.09 -5.50 -20.13
N HIS A 116 4.59 -4.31 -19.81
CA HIS A 116 5.02 -3.07 -20.45
C HIS A 116 6.51 -2.79 -20.20
N LEU A 117 6.94 -2.95 -18.95
CA LEU A 117 8.34 -2.70 -18.56
C LEU A 117 9.30 -3.69 -19.19
N ASN A 118 8.87 -4.92 -19.44
CA ASN A 118 9.69 -5.97 -20.03
C ASN A 118 9.79 -5.89 -21.55
N ARG A 119 9.03 -5.00 -22.21
CA ARG A 119 9.08 -4.88 -23.65
C ARG A 119 10.45 -4.37 -24.11
N PRO A 120 11.03 -4.97 -25.14
CA PRO A 120 12.29 -4.49 -25.71
C PRO A 120 12.07 -3.13 -26.40
N GLY A 121 13.07 -2.28 -26.27
CA GLY A 121 13.07 -0.98 -26.89
C GLY A 121 12.49 0.11 -26.07
#